data_faa441bfba2ee046ef5b9cf132d6acfe
#
_entry.id   faa441bfba2ee046ef5b9cf132d6acfe
#
_cell.length_a   1.000
_cell.length_b   1.000
_cell.length_c   1.000
_cell.angle_alpha   90.00
_cell.angle_beta   90.00
_cell.angle_gamma   90.00
#
_symmetry.space_group_name_H-M   'P 1'
#
loop_
_entity.id
_entity.type
_entity.pdbx_description
1 polymer ?
#
loop_
_entity_poly.entity_id
_entity_poly.type
_entity_poly.pdbx_seq_one_letter_code
_entity_poly.pdbx_strand_id
1 'polypeptide(L)'
;MVEHYDVRAFALEGDYGGCEKVNQYIHGGEGTAQEAVAAIGFEIYRTDDMVELISYMREYNESALEGEDIRFYGFDMQRISYTFQYLMEACTEFKIDTTSLQKFVEGEKLNSVYDFSTQIEILTQVKNELENNGASNKIIHYVDMLLQYCELESITESDGGALRDKFMAENVQWILQQEQQNNYDRIFVTGHNSHVAKWGSYDSMGKILSKEVEN
;
A
#
# COMPACT_ATOMS: atom_id res chain seq x y z
N MET A 1 15.34 12.06 11.19
CA MET A 1 14.98 12.14 9.75
C MET A 1 14.03 13.30 9.50
N VAL A 2 12.92 13.38 10.20
CA VAL A 2 11.91 14.43 10.04
C VAL A 2 12.54 15.84 10.18
N GLU A 3 13.20 16.12 11.30
CA GLU A 3 13.75 17.45 11.60
C GLU A 3 14.98 17.87 10.77
N HIS A 4 15.78 16.91 10.30
CA HIS A 4 17.07 17.22 9.66
C HIS A 4 17.10 16.98 8.15
N TYR A 5 16.21 16.15 7.65
CA TYR A 5 16.22 15.71 6.24
C TYR A 5 14.88 15.93 5.53
N ASP A 6 13.92 16.51 6.24
CA ASP A 6 12.58 16.83 5.72
C ASP A 6 11.85 15.62 5.13
N VAL A 7 12.06 14.43 5.75
CA VAL A 7 11.37 13.20 5.38
C VAL A 7 10.05 13.14 6.13
N ARG A 8 8.94 13.14 5.43
CA ARG A 8 7.60 13.07 6.00
C ARG A 8 6.87 11.75 5.73
N ALA A 9 7.36 10.94 4.81
CA ALA A 9 6.79 9.66 4.47
C ALA A 9 7.63 8.50 4.99
N PHE A 10 6.98 7.61 5.73
CA PHE A 10 7.51 6.32 6.15
C PHE A 10 6.81 5.22 5.35
N ALA A 11 7.54 4.58 4.44
CA ALA A 11 7.05 3.50 3.59
C ALA A 11 7.61 2.16 4.06
N LEU A 12 6.72 1.22 4.39
CA LEU A 12 7.03 -0.09 4.96
C LEU A 12 6.64 -1.22 3.99
N GLU A 13 7.44 -2.30 3.94
CA GLU A 13 7.00 -3.58 3.38
C GLU A 13 5.88 -4.18 4.26
N GLY A 14 4.72 -3.60 4.14
CA GLY A 14 3.51 -3.95 4.86
C GLY A 14 2.31 -3.89 3.93
N ASP A 15 1.20 -4.52 4.34
CA ASP A 15 -0.04 -4.47 3.60
C ASP A 15 -0.46 -3.02 3.33
N TYR A 16 -0.71 -2.69 2.06
CA TYR A 16 -1.06 -1.33 1.66
C TYR A 16 -2.27 -0.78 2.43
N GLY A 17 -3.37 -1.53 2.43
CA GLY A 17 -4.58 -1.13 3.15
C GLY A 17 -4.41 -1.15 4.67
N GLY A 18 -3.65 -2.10 5.20
CA GLY A 18 -3.34 -2.15 6.62
C GLY A 18 -2.48 -0.97 7.08
N CYS A 19 -1.51 -0.56 6.27
CA CYS A 19 -0.71 0.64 6.53
C CYS A 19 -1.52 1.93 6.39
N GLU A 20 -2.54 1.96 5.52
CA GLU A 20 -3.51 3.06 5.49
C GLU A 20 -4.29 3.15 6.82
N LYS A 21 -4.61 2.02 7.45
CA LYS A 21 -5.21 2.02 8.79
C LYS A 21 -4.26 2.61 9.83
N VAL A 22 -2.96 2.34 9.74
CA VAL A 22 -1.93 2.99 10.55
C VAL A 22 -1.92 4.49 10.28
N ASN A 23 -1.93 4.88 9.01
CA ASN A 23 -1.93 6.30 8.62
C ASN A 23 -3.14 7.04 9.18
N GLN A 24 -4.33 6.46 9.13
CA GLN A 24 -5.52 7.03 9.76
C GLN A 24 -5.35 7.20 11.27
N TYR A 25 -4.79 6.19 11.95
CA TYR A 25 -4.56 6.24 13.39
C TYR A 25 -3.60 7.38 13.79
N ILE A 26 -2.48 7.54 13.09
CA ILE A 26 -1.51 8.61 13.40
C ILE A 26 -2.02 10.02 13.09
N HIS A 27 -3.11 10.14 12.32
CA HIS A 27 -3.84 11.38 12.05
C HIS A 27 -5.10 11.56 12.92
N GLY A 28 -5.13 10.95 14.10
CA GLY A 28 -6.20 11.12 15.08
C GLY A 28 -7.37 10.15 14.95
N GLY A 29 -7.27 9.14 14.07
CA GLY A 29 -8.26 8.07 13.96
C GLY A 29 -8.45 7.27 15.25
N GLU A 30 -9.59 6.60 15.36
CA GLU A 30 -9.93 5.76 16.51
C GLU A 30 -9.04 4.51 16.60
N GLY A 31 -8.98 3.93 17.80
CA GLY A 31 -8.25 2.71 18.11
C GLY A 31 -7.01 2.91 18.94
N THR A 32 -6.16 1.90 18.97
CA THR A 32 -4.89 1.87 19.72
C THR A 32 -3.70 1.67 18.78
N ALA A 33 -2.49 2.03 19.23
CA ALA A 33 -1.27 1.77 18.48
C ALA A 33 -1.06 0.27 18.22
N GLN A 34 -1.44 -0.60 19.17
CA GLN A 34 -1.38 -2.05 19.01
C GLN A 34 -2.30 -2.56 17.89
N GLU A 35 -3.53 -2.02 17.79
CA GLU A 35 -4.45 -2.35 16.70
C GLU A 35 -3.93 -1.85 15.35
N ALA A 36 -3.34 -0.66 15.31
CA ALA A 36 -2.70 -0.12 14.12
C ALA A 36 -1.53 -0.99 13.65
N VAL A 37 -0.64 -1.41 14.58
CA VAL A 37 0.45 -2.36 14.30
C VAL A 37 -0.09 -3.69 13.77
N ALA A 38 -1.15 -4.22 14.38
CA ALA A 38 -1.75 -5.47 13.92
C ALA A 38 -2.31 -5.38 12.50
N ALA A 39 -2.78 -4.21 12.09
CA ALA A 39 -3.30 -3.96 10.75
C ALA A 39 -2.24 -4.01 9.65
N ILE A 40 -0.96 -3.76 9.96
CA ILE A 40 0.17 -3.88 8.98
C ILE A 40 0.18 -5.23 8.28
N GLY A 41 -0.37 -6.27 8.92
CA GLY A 41 -0.66 -7.56 8.28
C GLY A 41 0.43 -8.62 8.47
N PHE A 42 1.64 -8.28 8.85
CA PHE A 42 2.75 -9.21 9.04
C PHE A 42 3.17 -9.32 10.50
N GLU A 43 3.28 -10.56 11.00
CA GLU A 43 3.63 -10.87 12.39
C GLU A 43 4.98 -10.26 12.83
N ILE A 44 5.93 -10.15 11.89
CA ILE A 44 7.26 -9.62 12.16
C ILE A 44 7.24 -8.18 12.68
N TYR A 45 6.18 -7.42 12.37
CA TYR A 45 6.02 -6.03 12.82
C TYR A 45 5.27 -5.90 14.15
N ARG A 46 4.74 -6.99 14.72
CA ARG A 46 4.02 -6.97 16.00
C ARG A 46 4.99 -6.92 17.18
N THR A 47 5.71 -5.82 17.30
CA THR A 47 6.72 -5.58 18.33
C THR A 47 6.39 -4.33 19.14
N ASP A 48 6.90 -4.26 20.37
CA ASP A 48 6.76 -3.07 21.22
C ASP A 48 7.43 -1.85 20.57
N ASP A 49 8.58 -2.04 19.90
CA ASP A 49 9.28 -0.96 19.20
C ASP A 49 8.43 -0.35 18.08
N MET A 50 7.67 -1.18 17.34
CA MET A 50 6.76 -0.67 16.31
C MET A 50 5.57 0.07 16.92
N VAL A 51 5.05 -0.40 18.05
CA VAL A 51 3.99 0.30 18.81
C VAL A 51 4.49 1.65 19.29
N GLU A 52 5.72 1.74 19.83
CA GLU A 52 6.33 3.00 20.24
C GLU A 52 6.53 3.96 19.06
N LEU A 53 7.01 3.45 17.92
CA LEU A 53 7.18 4.26 16.71
C LEU A 53 5.86 4.85 16.21
N ILE A 54 4.81 4.05 16.14
CA ILE A 54 3.48 4.51 15.70
C ILE A 54 2.86 5.49 16.70
N SER A 55 3.06 5.27 18.01
CA SER A 55 2.63 6.20 19.06
C SER A 55 3.36 7.54 18.92
N TYR A 56 4.68 7.51 18.73
CA TYR A 56 5.47 8.72 18.46
C TYR A 56 5.00 9.49 17.23
N MET A 57 4.70 8.78 16.13
CA MET A 57 4.20 9.43 14.90
C MET A 57 2.87 10.13 15.15
N ARG A 58 1.97 9.53 15.95
CA ARG A 58 0.71 10.16 16.36
C ARG A 58 0.94 11.41 17.18
N GLU A 59 1.76 11.32 18.24
CA GLU A 59 2.09 12.48 19.10
C GLU A 59 2.74 13.62 18.30
N TYR A 60 3.62 13.29 17.35
CA TYR A 60 4.21 14.27 16.47
C TYR A 60 3.14 14.97 15.62
N ASN A 61 2.24 14.21 15.00
CA ASN A 61 1.20 14.74 14.12
C ASN A 61 0.18 15.62 14.87
N GLU A 62 -0.08 15.34 16.16
CA GLU A 62 -0.96 16.17 17.00
C GLU A 62 -0.44 17.63 17.15
N SER A 63 0.85 17.84 16.99
CA SER A 63 1.51 19.15 17.13
C SER A 63 2.12 19.68 15.83
N ALA A 64 2.09 18.90 14.76
CA ALA A 64 2.65 19.28 13.47
C ALA A 64 1.88 20.47 12.86
N LEU A 65 2.61 21.33 12.15
CA LEU A 65 1.98 22.37 11.35
C LEU A 65 1.29 21.75 10.12
N GLU A 66 0.36 22.48 9.52
CA GLU A 66 -0.34 22.01 8.34
C GLU A 66 0.64 21.62 7.22
N GLY A 67 0.55 20.38 6.76
CA GLY A 67 1.41 19.80 5.74
C GLY A 67 2.73 19.21 6.25
N GLU A 68 3.11 19.41 7.52
CA GLU A 68 4.34 18.88 8.11
C GLU A 68 4.15 17.55 8.84
N ASP A 69 2.95 16.97 8.77
CA ASP A 69 2.58 15.69 9.35
C ASP A 69 3.39 14.53 8.74
N ILE A 70 3.65 13.52 9.56
CA ILE A 70 4.24 12.25 9.11
C ILE A 70 3.14 11.39 8.52
N ARG A 71 3.40 10.81 7.35
CA ARG A 71 2.51 9.88 6.64
C ARG A 71 3.09 8.49 6.65
N PHE A 72 2.23 7.49 6.83
CA PHE A 72 2.60 6.08 6.89
C PHE A 72 2.02 5.35 5.68
N TYR A 73 2.85 4.64 4.94
CA TYR A 73 2.50 3.92 3.72
C TYR A 73 2.91 2.46 3.79
N GLY A 74 2.08 1.57 3.23
CA GLY A 74 2.47 0.24 2.82
C GLY A 74 2.75 0.18 1.33
N PHE A 75 3.56 -0.75 0.88
CA PHE A 75 3.80 -0.94 -0.54
C PHE A 75 3.66 -2.40 -1.00
N ASP A 76 3.21 -3.30 -0.13
CA ASP A 76 2.98 -4.71 -0.45
C ASP A 76 1.49 -4.98 -0.76
N MET A 77 1.25 -5.83 -1.76
CA MET A 77 -0.07 -6.20 -2.24
C MET A 77 -0.52 -7.61 -1.82
N GLN A 78 0.26 -8.35 -1.05
CA GLN A 78 -0.02 -9.75 -0.71
C GLN A 78 -1.27 -9.95 0.17
N ARG A 79 -1.77 -8.91 0.81
CA ARG A 79 -2.97 -8.92 1.62
C ARG A 79 -3.93 -7.86 1.11
N ILE A 80 -5.21 -8.19 1.04
CA ILE A 80 -6.17 -7.32 0.37
C ILE A 80 -7.36 -6.89 1.22
N SER A 81 -7.49 -7.41 2.43
CA SER A 81 -8.74 -7.22 3.21
C SER A 81 -9.07 -5.76 3.45
N TYR A 82 -8.11 -4.95 3.91
CA TYR A 82 -8.32 -3.52 4.13
C TYR A 82 -8.41 -2.74 2.80
N THR A 83 -7.54 -3.04 1.84
CA THR A 83 -7.57 -2.41 0.51
C THR A 83 -8.93 -2.62 -0.14
N PHE A 84 -9.47 -3.83 -0.06
CA PHE A 84 -10.78 -4.15 -0.58
C PHE A 84 -11.90 -3.40 0.16
N GLN A 85 -11.83 -3.33 1.49
CA GLN A 85 -12.79 -2.56 2.30
C GLN A 85 -12.83 -1.10 1.84
N TYR A 86 -11.66 -0.43 1.71
CA TYR A 86 -11.59 0.96 1.25
C TYR A 86 -12.10 1.14 -0.17
N LEU A 87 -11.86 0.18 -1.06
CA LEU A 87 -12.45 0.21 -2.39
C LEU A 87 -13.99 0.15 -2.34
N MET A 88 -14.56 -0.73 -1.51
CA MET A 88 -16.01 -0.84 -1.35
C MET A 88 -16.64 0.43 -0.77
N GLU A 89 -15.96 1.08 0.19
CA GLU A 89 -16.37 2.36 0.74
C GLU A 89 -16.36 3.45 -0.36
N ALA A 90 -15.30 3.52 -1.15
CA ALA A 90 -15.20 4.45 -2.29
C ALA A 90 -16.29 4.18 -3.34
N CYS A 91 -16.51 2.92 -3.72
CA CYS A 91 -17.58 2.58 -4.66
C CYS A 91 -18.96 3.01 -4.14
N THR A 92 -19.20 2.90 -2.85
CA THR A 92 -20.46 3.38 -2.23
C THR A 92 -20.57 4.90 -2.35
N GLU A 93 -19.50 5.64 -2.08
CA GLU A 93 -19.47 7.10 -2.21
C GLU A 93 -19.74 7.56 -3.65
N PHE A 94 -19.10 6.90 -4.63
CA PHE A 94 -19.25 7.19 -6.05
C PHE A 94 -20.50 6.54 -6.69
N LYS A 95 -21.30 5.79 -5.92
CA LYS A 95 -22.51 5.08 -6.36
C LYS A 95 -22.27 4.09 -7.50
N ILE A 96 -21.12 3.43 -7.45
CA ILE A 96 -20.76 2.37 -8.39
C ILE A 96 -21.40 1.05 -7.93
N ASP A 97 -21.93 0.27 -8.85
CA ASP A 97 -22.50 -1.04 -8.54
C ASP A 97 -21.39 -2.03 -8.10
N THR A 98 -21.49 -2.49 -6.88
CA THR A 98 -20.54 -3.42 -6.27
C THR A 98 -20.99 -4.88 -6.27
N THR A 99 -22.13 -5.20 -6.91
CA THR A 99 -22.70 -6.55 -6.88
C THR A 99 -21.70 -7.62 -7.34
N SER A 100 -20.91 -7.31 -8.35
CA SER A 100 -19.85 -8.20 -8.86
C SER A 100 -18.64 -8.29 -7.93
N LEU A 101 -18.34 -7.20 -7.22
CA LEU A 101 -17.24 -7.15 -6.24
C LEU A 101 -17.57 -7.91 -4.95
N GLN A 102 -18.83 -7.92 -4.50
CA GLN A 102 -19.25 -8.71 -3.34
C GLN A 102 -18.92 -10.20 -3.51
N LYS A 103 -19.10 -10.74 -4.71
CA LYS A 103 -18.70 -12.11 -5.02
C LYS A 103 -17.19 -12.34 -5.00
N PHE A 104 -16.42 -11.31 -5.24
CA PHE A 104 -14.96 -11.36 -5.12
C PHE A 104 -14.50 -11.62 -3.68
N VAL A 105 -15.26 -11.12 -2.69
CA VAL A 105 -14.95 -11.29 -1.25
C VAL A 105 -15.67 -12.48 -0.62
N GLU A 106 -16.97 -12.62 -0.88
CA GLU A 106 -17.80 -13.61 -0.20
C GLU A 106 -17.65 -15.01 -0.76
N GLY A 107 -17.17 -15.06 -1.97
CA GLY A 107 -17.37 -16.25 -2.64
C GLY A 107 -16.38 -17.32 -2.48
N GLU A 108 -15.54 -17.11 -2.64
CA GLU A 108 -14.57 -18.10 -2.85
C GLU A 108 -13.36 -17.49 -2.25
N LYS A 109 -12.95 -18.00 -1.16
CA LYS A 109 -11.52 -18.04 -1.01
C LYS A 109 -11.01 -18.14 -2.43
N LEU A 110 -10.24 -17.15 -2.86
CA LEU A 110 -9.55 -17.15 -4.15
C LEU A 110 -8.66 -18.41 -4.27
N ASN A 111 -9.30 -19.55 -4.27
CA ASN A 111 -8.71 -20.87 -4.16
C ASN A 111 -8.49 -21.52 -5.51
N SER A 112 -8.97 -20.91 -6.57
CA SER A 112 -8.44 -21.25 -7.85
C SER A 112 -7.19 -20.41 -8.09
N VAL A 113 -6.14 -20.92 -7.62
CA VAL A 113 -4.78 -20.43 -7.77
C VAL A 113 -4.39 -20.04 -9.22
N TYR A 114 -5.29 -20.02 -10.16
CA TYR A 114 -4.88 -20.11 -11.56
C TYR A 114 -5.70 -19.30 -12.57
N ASP A 115 -6.82 -18.68 -12.20
CA ASP A 115 -7.58 -17.85 -13.14
C ASP A 115 -8.30 -16.70 -12.44
N PHE A 116 -7.68 -15.53 -12.49
CA PHE A 116 -8.25 -14.27 -11.99
C PHE A 116 -8.76 -13.36 -13.12
N SER A 117 -8.93 -13.90 -14.34
CA SER A 117 -9.33 -13.10 -15.49
C SER A 117 -10.64 -12.34 -15.26
N THR A 118 -11.64 -13.00 -14.66
CA THR A 118 -12.92 -12.36 -14.31
C THR A 118 -12.74 -11.23 -13.28
N GLN A 119 -11.93 -11.45 -12.25
CA GLN A 119 -11.67 -10.44 -11.22
C GLN A 119 -10.93 -9.24 -11.81
N ILE A 120 -9.96 -9.48 -12.67
CA ILE A 120 -9.23 -8.42 -13.37
C ILE A 120 -10.18 -7.61 -14.28
N GLU A 121 -11.08 -8.25 -15.01
CA GLU A 121 -12.08 -7.57 -15.82
C GLU A 121 -13.00 -6.68 -14.97
N ILE A 122 -13.52 -7.20 -13.86
CA ILE A 122 -14.40 -6.45 -12.93
C ILE A 122 -13.64 -5.25 -12.34
N LEU A 123 -12.43 -5.47 -11.82
CA LEU A 123 -11.61 -4.39 -11.24
C LEU A 123 -11.26 -3.33 -12.28
N THR A 124 -10.96 -3.74 -13.52
CA THR A 124 -10.70 -2.81 -14.62
C THR A 124 -11.92 -1.94 -14.94
N GLN A 125 -13.12 -2.53 -14.95
CA GLN A 125 -14.35 -1.76 -15.14
C GLN A 125 -14.59 -0.77 -14.02
N VAL A 126 -14.45 -1.21 -12.75
CA VAL A 126 -14.58 -0.35 -11.58
C VAL A 126 -13.56 0.80 -11.61
N LYS A 127 -12.30 0.51 -11.99
CA LYS A 127 -11.28 1.55 -12.16
C LYS A 127 -11.73 2.62 -13.15
N ASN A 128 -12.19 2.21 -14.33
CA ASN A 128 -12.67 3.13 -15.37
C ASN A 128 -13.86 3.98 -14.88
N GLU A 129 -14.79 3.37 -14.14
CA GLU A 129 -15.93 4.11 -13.57
C GLU A 129 -15.48 5.12 -12.51
N LEU A 130 -14.57 4.76 -11.62
CA LEU A 130 -14.00 5.65 -10.61
C LEU A 130 -13.26 6.83 -11.27
N GLU A 131 -12.41 6.57 -12.27
CA GLU A 131 -11.69 7.59 -13.03
C GLU A 131 -12.66 8.56 -13.72
N ASN A 132 -13.69 8.04 -14.40
CA ASN A 132 -14.71 8.85 -15.08
C ASN A 132 -15.53 9.71 -14.12
N ASN A 133 -15.67 9.30 -12.87
CA ASN A 133 -16.34 10.05 -11.81
C ASN A 133 -15.40 10.98 -11.02
N GLY A 134 -14.13 11.06 -11.39
CA GLY A 134 -13.15 11.96 -10.77
C GLY A 134 -12.64 11.52 -9.42
N ALA A 135 -12.58 10.21 -9.17
CA ALA A 135 -11.98 9.66 -7.97
C ALA A 135 -10.49 10.06 -7.83
N SER A 136 -10.03 10.23 -6.61
CA SER A 136 -8.64 10.60 -6.35
C SER A 136 -7.65 9.50 -6.74
N ASN A 137 -6.40 9.87 -6.99
CA ASN A 137 -5.31 8.93 -7.28
C ASN A 137 -5.18 7.84 -6.20
N LYS A 138 -5.45 8.16 -4.94
CA LYS A 138 -5.44 7.21 -3.83
C LYS A 138 -6.53 6.14 -3.99
N ILE A 139 -7.73 6.53 -4.37
CA ILE A 139 -8.84 5.59 -4.61
C ILE A 139 -8.54 4.69 -5.80
N ILE A 140 -8.01 5.26 -6.88
CA ILE A 140 -7.58 4.48 -8.04
C ILE A 140 -6.48 3.48 -7.65
N HIS A 141 -5.57 3.88 -6.80
CA HIS A 141 -4.49 3.00 -6.35
C HIS A 141 -4.98 1.80 -5.51
N TYR A 142 -6.13 1.89 -4.82
CA TYR A 142 -6.74 0.70 -4.21
C TYR A 142 -7.07 -0.36 -5.26
N VAL A 143 -7.55 0.06 -6.42
CA VAL A 143 -7.83 -0.89 -7.51
C VAL A 143 -6.53 -1.46 -8.08
N ASP A 144 -5.51 -0.63 -8.26
CA ASP A 144 -4.19 -1.08 -8.75
C ASP A 144 -3.56 -2.13 -7.84
N MET A 145 -3.65 -1.95 -6.53
CA MET A 145 -3.18 -2.93 -5.54
C MET A 145 -3.92 -4.26 -5.66
N LEU A 146 -5.24 -4.25 -5.90
CA LEU A 146 -6.02 -5.45 -6.10
C LEU A 146 -5.73 -6.13 -7.44
N LEU A 147 -5.47 -5.35 -8.50
CA LEU A 147 -5.03 -5.87 -9.79
C LEU A 147 -3.66 -6.54 -9.68
N GLN A 148 -2.69 -5.90 -9.00
CA GLN A 148 -1.38 -6.48 -8.72
C GLN A 148 -1.49 -7.79 -7.92
N TYR A 149 -2.39 -7.84 -6.93
CA TYR A 149 -2.67 -9.07 -6.19
C TYR A 149 -3.18 -10.18 -7.11
N CYS A 150 -4.17 -9.90 -7.96
CA CYS A 150 -4.71 -10.90 -8.89
C CYS A 150 -3.64 -11.40 -9.86
N GLU A 151 -2.79 -10.51 -10.37
CA GLU A 151 -1.71 -10.88 -11.28
C GLU A 151 -0.65 -11.73 -10.55
N LEU A 152 -0.27 -11.37 -9.33
CA LEU A 152 0.69 -12.11 -8.51
C LEU A 152 0.20 -13.53 -8.20
N GLU A 153 -1.07 -13.68 -7.82
CA GLU A 153 -1.67 -14.96 -7.50
C GLU A 153 -1.96 -15.84 -8.74
N SER A 154 -1.90 -15.25 -9.94
CA SER A 154 -2.10 -15.96 -11.21
C SER A 154 -0.84 -16.61 -11.75
N ILE A 155 0.32 -16.35 -11.17
CA ILE A 155 1.59 -16.90 -11.64
C ILE A 155 2.15 -17.98 -10.70
N THR A 156 3.13 -18.72 -11.19
CA THR A 156 3.80 -19.75 -10.39
C THR A 156 4.70 -19.13 -9.32
N GLU A 157 4.89 -19.83 -8.21
CA GLU A 157 5.76 -19.38 -7.11
C GLU A 157 7.19 -19.03 -7.58
N SER A 158 7.71 -19.70 -8.62
CA SER A 158 9.06 -19.44 -9.14
C SER A 158 9.24 -18.04 -9.70
N ASP A 159 8.18 -17.45 -10.25
CA ASP A 159 8.22 -16.13 -10.89
C ASP A 159 7.62 -15.05 -9.99
N GLY A 160 6.85 -15.44 -8.98
CA GLY A 160 6.13 -14.56 -8.06
C GLY A 160 7.02 -13.59 -7.30
N GLY A 161 8.20 -14.04 -6.87
CA GLY A 161 9.13 -13.18 -6.14
C GLY A 161 9.60 -11.96 -6.93
N ALA A 162 10.01 -12.16 -8.17
CA ALA A 162 10.46 -11.06 -9.04
C ALA A 162 9.31 -10.11 -9.42
N LEU A 163 8.12 -10.64 -9.68
CA LEU A 163 6.95 -9.84 -9.98
C LEU A 163 6.52 -9.01 -8.76
N ARG A 164 6.53 -9.59 -7.56
CA ARG A 164 6.24 -8.88 -6.32
C ARG A 164 7.22 -7.73 -6.09
N ASP A 165 8.52 -7.95 -6.28
CA ASP A 165 9.55 -6.91 -6.17
C ASP A 165 9.32 -5.77 -7.17
N LYS A 166 8.94 -6.10 -8.40
CA LYS A 166 8.57 -5.11 -9.42
C LYS A 166 7.37 -4.27 -8.94
N PHE A 167 6.30 -4.90 -8.50
CA PHE A 167 5.12 -4.19 -8.00
C PHE A 167 5.42 -3.34 -6.77
N MET A 168 6.21 -3.85 -5.83
CA MET A 168 6.64 -3.05 -4.68
C MET A 168 7.44 -1.82 -5.11
N ALA A 169 8.30 -1.94 -6.14
CA ALA A 169 9.03 -0.79 -6.69
C ALA A 169 8.07 0.25 -7.32
N GLU A 170 7.10 -0.19 -8.11
CA GLU A 170 6.07 0.67 -8.69
C GLU A 170 5.25 1.39 -7.60
N ASN A 171 4.89 0.68 -6.53
CA ASN A 171 4.15 1.25 -5.40
C ASN A 171 4.99 2.29 -4.62
N VAL A 172 6.28 2.02 -4.40
CA VAL A 172 7.21 3.00 -3.79
C VAL A 172 7.35 4.26 -4.65
N GLN A 173 7.41 4.12 -5.98
CA GLN A 173 7.42 5.26 -6.90
C GLN A 173 6.11 6.06 -6.84
N TRP A 174 4.99 5.37 -6.80
CA TRP A 174 3.69 6.01 -6.62
C TRP A 174 3.64 6.80 -5.31
N ILE A 175 4.12 6.25 -4.19
CA ILE A 175 4.23 6.96 -2.91
C ILE A 175 5.08 8.22 -3.07
N LEU A 176 6.25 8.13 -3.70
CA LEU A 176 7.11 9.30 -3.93
C LEU A 176 6.40 10.37 -4.78
N GLN A 177 5.65 9.97 -5.80
CA GLN A 177 4.86 10.90 -6.61
C GLN A 177 3.75 11.59 -5.80
N GLN A 178 3.10 10.89 -4.85
CA GLN A 178 2.13 11.53 -3.95
C GLN A 178 2.82 12.55 -3.03
N GLU A 179 3.99 12.22 -2.50
CA GLU A 179 4.76 13.14 -1.65
C GLU A 179 5.24 14.37 -2.42
N GLN A 180 5.65 14.21 -3.68
CA GLN A 180 6.03 15.34 -4.54
C GLN A 180 4.89 16.32 -4.79
N GLN A 181 3.63 15.87 -4.81
CA GLN A 181 2.47 16.77 -4.86
C GLN A 181 2.33 17.62 -3.60
N ASN A 182 2.86 17.14 -2.48
CA ASN A 182 2.94 17.85 -1.20
C ASN A 182 4.26 18.64 -1.02
N ASN A 183 5.07 18.74 -2.08
CA ASN A 183 6.40 19.37 -2.11
C ASN A 183 7.48 18.63 -1.30
N TYR A 184 7.33 17.34 -1.07
CA TYR A 184 8.36 16.49 -0.48
C TYR A 184 8.98 15.58 -1.53
N ASP A 185 10.30 15.62 -1.65
CA ASP A 185 11.07 14.86 -2.65
C ASP A 185 11.75 13.62 -2.08
N ARG A 186 11.47 13.30 -0.82
CA ARG A 186 12.13 12.21 -0.09
C ARG A 186 11.14 11.39 0.71
N ILE A 187 11.33 10.07 0.65
CA ILE A 187 10.62 9.10 1.48
C ILE A 187 11.62 8.18 2.17
N PHE A 188 11.28 7.69 3.34
CA PHE A 188 12.02 6.62 4.01
C PHE A 188 11.37 5.28 3.64
N VAL A 189 12.16 4.37 3.06
CA VAL A 189 11.69 3.04 2.66
C VAL A 189 12.38 2.00 3.52
N THR A 190 11.61 1.08 4.10
CA THR A 190 12.10 -0.04 4.89
C THR A 190 11.36 -1.33 4.59
N GLY A 191 12.08 -2.44 4.64
CA GLY A 191 11.55 -3.77 4.38
C GLY A 191 12.63 -4.83 4.60
N HIS A 192 12.32 -6.05 4.24
CA HIS A 192 13.29 -7.14 4.33
C HIS A 192 14.50 -6.90 3.42
N ASN A 193 15.68 -7.27 3.92
CA ASN A 193 16.96 -7.04 3.22
C ASN A 193 16.98 -7.56 1.79
N SER A 194 16.31 -8.68 1.49
CA SER A 194 16.25 -9.23 0.14
C SER A 194 15.56 -8.30 -0.85
N HIS A 195 14.60 -7.49 -0.40
CA HIS A 195 13.84 -6.57 -1.23
C HIS A 195 14.49 -5.19 -1.35
N VAL A 196 15.11 -4.69 -0.28
CA VAL A 196 15.75 -3.36 -0.30
C VAL A 196 17.20 -3.38 -0.81
N ALA A 197 17.83 -4.56 -0.95
CA ALA A 197 19.19 -4.69 -1.42
C ALA A 197 19.32 -4.26 -2.89
N LYS A 198 20.39 -3.53 -3.19
CA LYS A 198 20.74 -3.09 -4.56
C LYS A 198 21.49 -4.13 -5.38
N TRP A 199 21.80 -5.27 -4.77
CA TRP A 199 22.52 -6.38 -5.41
C TRP A 199 21.79 -7.70 -5.18
N GLY A 200 21.96 -8.64 -6.06
CA GLY A 200 21.33 -9.95 -5.98
C GLY A 200 21.28 -10.65 -7.33
N SER A 201 20.82 -11.89 -7.35
CA SER A 201 20.68 -12.73 -8.55
C SER A 201 19.48 -12.36 -9.41
N TYR A 202 18.53 -11.61 -8.87
CA TYR A 202 17.35 -11.13 -9.57
C TYR A 202 17.16 -9.62 -9.36
N ASP A 203 16.25 -9.00 -10.08
CA ASP A 203 15.95 -7.58 -9.92
C ASP A 203 15.02 -7.36 -8.72
N SER A 204 15.62 -7.20 -7.53
CA SER A 204 14.92 -6.81 -6.31
C SER A 204 14.36 -5.38 -6.41
N MET A 205 13.37 -5.04 -5.58
CA MET A 205 12.81 -3.69 -5.47
C MET A 205 13.91 -2.62 -5.36
N GLY A 206 14.87 -2.80 -4.44
CA GLY A 206 15.98 -1.86 -4.25
C GLY A 206 16.89 -1.71 -5.46
N LYS A 207 17.10 -2.79 -6.23
CA LYS A 207 17.86 -2.75 -7.48
C LYS A 207 17.08 -2.04 -8.59
N ILE A 208 15.77 -2.24 -8.69
CA ILE A 208 14.90 -1.53 -9.64
C ILE A 208 14.95 -0.03 -9.34
N LEU A 209 14.63 0.36 -8.10
CA LEU A 209 14.60 1.76 -7.67
C LEU A 209 15.95 2.46 -7.86
N SER A 210 17.08 1.77 -7.62
CA SER A 210 18.41 2.39 -7.80
C SER A 210 18.73 2.74 -9.24
N LYS A 211 18.22 1.98 -10.22
CA LYS A 211 18.41 2.29 -11.65
C LYS A 211 17.68 3.55 -12.10
N GLU A 212 16.61 3.90 -11.41
CA GLU A 212 15.73 5.03 -11.78
C GLU A 212 16.14 6.34 -11.09
N VAL A 213 16.74 6.25 -9.92
CA VAL A 213 17.25 7.42 -9.18
C VAL A 213 18.59 7.91 -9.74
N GLU A 214 19.32 7.06 -10.47
CA GLU A 214 20.61 7.43 -11.10
C GLU A 214 20.46 8.09 -12.49
N ASN A 215 19.23 8.22 -13.02
CA ASN A 215 18.90 8.90 -14.27
C ASN A 215 18.11 10.20 -14.03
#